data_494c11474cf5b527ee4e453af5ce5a26
#
_entry.id   494c11474cf5b527ee4e453af5ce5a26
#
_cell.length_a   1.000
_cell.length_b   1.000
_cell.length_c   1.000
_cell.angle_alpha   90.00
_cell.angle_beta   90.00
_cell.angle_gamma   90.00
#
_symmetry.space_group_name_H-M   'P 1'
#
loop_
_entity.id
_entity.type
_entity.pdbx_description
1 polymer ?
#
loop_
_entity_poly.entity_id
_entity_poly.type
_entity_poly.pdbx_seq_one_letter_code
_entity_poly.pdbx_strand_id
1 'polypeptide(L)'
;MTLYDNWADIYDIVYSYVRDDIQFYVERAQQCEGPVLELGCGTGRVTIPVAAAGCEIVGIDNSVAMLDMAKQKAANAGVQPVLELGDMRDFALDRQFSLVIIPFRSFLGLMAVEDQIAALDRIKCHLAPGGKLIFSAFVPELHRLGDDEDSTYHLRDLTDPQTGSRSVLSQQTAVDSYNQVIAVRLSLEQLDFKGEVVRKSYHEYEMRYAYRYELDHLLARCGFEVVDLYGSFDSEEFGPESGEMIWVAKVL
;
A
#
# COMPACT_ATOMS: atom_id res chain seq x y z
N MET A 1 0.07 -15.60 11.81
CA MET A 1 -0.37 -14.30 12.32
C MET A 1 0.57 -13.28 11.72
N THR A 2 0.05 -12.42 10.88
CA THR A 2 0.84 -11.37 10.20
C THR A 2 1.01 -10.17 11.13
N LEU A 3 1.95 -9.28 10.79
CA LEU A 3 2.16 -8.03 11.52
C LEU A 3 0.86 -7.18 11.58
N TYR A 4 0.08 -7.20 10.51
CA TYR A 4 -1.14 -6.40 10.35
C TYR A 4 -2.38 -6.96 11.05
N ASP A 5 -2.39 -8.22 11.51
CA ASP A 5 -3.53 -8.79 12.22
C ASP A 5 -3.88 -8.03 13.51
N ASN A 6 -2.89 -7.44 14.17
CA ASN A 6 -3.07 -6.66 15.38
C ASN A 6 -3.48 -5.19 15.13
N TRP A 7 -3.55 -4.77 13.86
CA TRP A 7 -3.80 -3.39 13.45
C TRP A 7 -5.16 -3.18 12.81
N ALA A 8 -5.81 -4.24 12.37
CA ALA A 8 -6.97 -4.15 11.51
C ALA A 8 -8.06 -3.21 12.07
N ASP A 9 -8.26 -3.21 13.39
CA ASP A 9 -9.26 -2.38 14.08
C ASP A 9 -8.94 -0.88 14.08
N ILE A 10 -7.67 -0.50 13.98
CA ILE A 10 -7.24 0.91 14.03
C ILE A 10 -6.61 1.39 12.73
N TYR A 11 -6.36 0.49 11.77
CA TYR A 11 -5.68 0.79 10.52
C TYR A 11 -6.35 1.94 9.76
N ASP A 12 -7.66 1.88 9.62
CA ASP A 12 -8.42 2.90 8.90
C ASP A 12 -8.39 4.27 9.60
N ILE A 13 -8.30 4.29 10.95
CA ILE A 13 -8.16 5.53 11.72
C ILE A 13 -6.77 6.12 11.50
N VAL A 14 -5.73 5.29 11.62
CA VAL A 14 -4.33 5.70 11.46
C VAL A 14 -4.08 6.27 10.07
N TYR A 15 -4.63 5.64 9.02
CA TYR A 15 -4.44 6.04 7.62
C TYR A 15 -5.65 6.75 6.99
N SER A 16 -6.57 7.29 7.82
CA SER A 16 -7.79 7.98 7.35
C SER A 16 -7.55 9.17 6.42
N TYR A 17 -6.35 9.75 6.50
CA TYR A 17 -5.92 10.90 5.71
C TYR A 17 -5.35 10.53 4.32
N VAL A 18 -5.05 9.24 4.08
CA VAL A 18 -4.48 8.78 2.81
C VAL A 18 -5.62 8.47 1.85
N ARG A 19 -5.96 9.44 0.99
CA ARG A 19 -7.08 9.34 0.05
C ARG A 19 -6.75 9.80 -1.37
N ASP A 20 -5.67 10.52 -1.55
CA ASP A 20 -5.33 11.17 -2.81
C ASP A 20 -5.03 10.16 -3.94
N ASP A 21 -4.62 8.94 -3.57
CA ASP A 21 -4.33 7.86 -4.52
C ASP A 21 -5.57 7.07 -4.99
N ILE A 22 -6.68 7.12 -4.23
CA ILE A 22 -7.87 6.29 -4.52
C ILE A 22 -8.43 6.60 -5.90
N GLN A 23 -8.62 7.89 -6.20
CA GLN A 23 -9.20 8.31 -7.48
C GLN A 23 -8.31 7.90 -8.66
N PHE A 24 -7.00 8.00 -8.51
CA PHE A 24 -6.03 7.55 -9.52
C PHE A 24 -6.23 6.06 -9.86
N TYR A 25 -6.31 5.19 -8.85
CA TYR A 25 -6.49 3.75 -9.09
C TYR A 25 -7.87 3.43 -9.66
N VAL A 26 -8.93 4.12 -9.23
CA VAL A 26 -10.28 3.97 -9.80
C VAL A 26 -10.27 4.32 -11.29
N GLU A 27 -9.68 5.45 -11.68
CA GLU A 27 -9.60 5.87 -13.09
C GLU A 27 -8.79 4.89 -13.93
N ARG A 28 -7.66 4.37 -13.41
CA ARG A 28 -6.87 3.36 -14.11
C ARG A 28 -7.64 2.05 -14.27
N ALA A 29 -8.41 1.64 -13.27
CA ALA A 29 -9.27 0.46 -13.35
C ALA A 29 -10.39 0.63 -14.38
N GLN A 30 -11.05 1.79 -14.45
CA GLN A 30 -12.10 2.09 -15.42
C GLN A 30 -11.58 2.17 -16.87
N GLN A 31 -10.30 2.50 -17.07
CA GLN A 31 -9.66 2.53 -18.39
C GLN A 31 -9.29 1.13 -18.91
N CYS A 32 -9.39 0.10 -18.09
CA CYS A 32 -9.04 -1.27 -18.44
C CYS A 32 -10.27 -2.04 -18.96
N GLU A 33 -10.10 -2.84 -20.01
CA GLU A 33 -11.16 -3.70 -20.58
C GLU A 33 -11.24 -5.08 -19.91
N GLY A 34 -10.86 -5.22 -18.65
CA GLY A 34 -10.84 -6.53 -17.98
C GLY A 34 -10.66 -6.43 -16.47
N PRO A 35 -10.55 -7.58 -15.80
CA PRO A 35 -10.48 -7.61 -14.35
C PRO A 35 -9.19 -7.00 -13.81
N VAL A 36 -9.31 -6.48 -12.59
CA VAL A 36 -8.24 -5.86 -11.82
C VAL A 36 -7.83 -6.78 -10.67
N LEU A 37 -6.55 -6.86 -10.36
CA LEU A 37 -6.02 -7.52 -9.17
C LEU A 37 -5.34 -6.48 -8.28
N GLU A 38 -5.71 -6.41 -7.02
CA GLU A 38 -5.01 -5.65 -6.00
C GLU A 38 -4.24 -6.59 -5.07
N LEU A 39 -2.93 -6.40 -4.94
CA LEU A 39 -2.07 -7.14 -4.03
C LEU A 39 -1.76 -6.26 -2.80
N GLY A 40 -1.97 -6.83 -1.60
CA GLY A 40 -1.93 -6.10 -0.34
C GLY A 40 -3.16 -5.21 -0.17
N CYS A 41 -4.37 -5.75 -0.43
CA CYS A 41 -5.61 -4.97 -0.42
C CYS A 41 -6.04 -4.48 0.97
N GLY A 42 -5.47 -5.05 2.04
CA GLY A 42 -5.71 -4.65 3.42
C GLY A 42 -7.20 -4.63 3.77
N THR A 43 -7.66 -3.52 4.34
CA THR A 43 -9.08 -3.28 4.69
C THR A 43 -9.95 -2.88 3.49
N GLY A 44 -9.44 -3.00 2.26
CA GLY A 44 -10.19 -2.69 1.04
C GLY A 44 -10.26 -1.19 0.68
N ARG A 45 -9.29 -0.40 1.13
CA ARG A 45 -9.26 1.06 0.93
C ARG A 45 -9.34 1.47 -0.55
N VAL A 46 -8.72 0.70 -1.46
CA VAL A 46 -8.77 0.90 -2.92
C VAL A 46 -9.73 -0.10 -3.58
N THR A 47 -9.71 -1.36 -3.17
CA THR A 47 -10.59 -2.42 -3.72
C THR A 47 -12.06 -2.01 -3.71
N ILE A 48 -12.56 -1.47 -2.59
CA ILE A 48 -13.98 -1.13 -2.43
C ILE A 48 -14.40 0.01 -3.38
N PRO A 49 -13.70 1.16 -3.46
CA PRO A 49 -14.00 2.20 -4.44
C PRO A 49 -13.92 1.73 -5.90
N VAL A 50 -12.95 0.89 -6.25
CA VAL A 50 -12.83 0.31 -7.59
C VAL A 50 -14.04 -0.58 -7.92
N ALA A 51 -14.46 -1.43 -6.97
CA ALA A 51 -15.68 -2.24 -7.12
C ALA A 51 -16.94 -1.37 -7.21
N ALA A 52 -17.04 -0.29 -6.42
CA ALA A 52 -18.16 0.66 -6.46
C ALA A 52 -18.23 1.44 -7.78
N ALA A 53 -17.11 1.63 -8.46
CA ALA A 53 -17.05 2.21 -9.79
C ALA A 53 -17.47 1.23 -10.93
N GLY A 54 -17.88 0.01 -10.57
CA GLY A 54 -18.37 -1.00 -11.50
C GLY A 54 -17.27 -1.87 -12.12
N CYS A 55 -16.03 -1.78 -11.66
CA CYS A 55 -14.93 -2.60 -12.15
C CYS A 55 -14.92 -3.97 -11.44
N GLU A 56 -14.62 -5.03 -12.18
CA GLU A 56 -14.36 -6.33 -11.60
C GLU A 56 -12.98 -6.34 -10.95
N ILE A 57 -12.92 -6.57 -9.63
CA ILE A 57 -11.67 -6.55 -8.88
C ILE A 57 -11.56 -7.73 -7.92
N VAL A 58 -10.36 -8.31 -7.86
CA VAL A 58 -9.93 -9.28 -6.86
C VAL A 58 -8.91 -8.61 -5.96
N GLY A 59 -9.09 -8.69 -4.64
CA GLY A 59 -8.12 -8.24 -3.65
C GLY A 59 -7.46 -9.43 -2.95
N ILE A 60 -6.14 -9.44 -2.87
CA ILE A 60 -5.36 -10.41 -2.10
C ILE A 60 -4.67 -9.69 -0.94
N ASP A 61 -4.75 -10.28 0.24
CA ASP A 61 -3.99 -9.86 1.41
C ASP A 61 -3.56 -11.06 2.24
N ASN A 62 -2.45 -10.97 2.94
CA ASN A 62 -1.94 -12.05 3.79
C ASN A 62 -2.47 -12.00 5.23
N SER A 63 -3.27 -10.99 5.58
CA SER A 63 -3.90 -10.83 6.90
C SER A 63 -5.38 -11.19 6.87
N VAL A 64 -5.76 -12.20 7.65
CA VAL A 64 -7.17 -12.58 7.81
C VAL A 64 -7.97 -11.45 8.43
N ALA A 65 -7.41 -10.77 9.43
CA ALA A 65 -8.11 -9.68 10.13
C ALA A 65 -8.38 -8.50 9.19
N MET A 66 -7.42 -8.15 8.32
CA MET A 66 -7.61 -7.11 7.30
C MET A 66 -8.71 -7.48 6.30
N LEU A 67 -8.71 -8.72 5.81
CA LEU A 67 -9.73 -9.20 4.88
C LEU A 67 -11.13 -9.24 5.50
N ASP A 68 -11.25 -9.59 6.79
CA ASP A 68 -12.53 -9.58 7.49
C ASP A 68 -13.09 -8.16 7.62
N MET A 69 -12.23 -7.16 7.89
CA MET A 69 -12.61 -5.75 7.84
C MET A 69 -13.01 -5.32 6.42
N ALA A 70 -12.26 -5.73 5.41
CA ALA A 70 -12.59 -5.43 4.02
C ALA A 70 -13.96 -5.99 3.61
N LYS A 71 -14.29 -7.23 3.98
CA LYS A 71 -15.60 -7.85 3.74
C LYS A 71 -16.75 -7.09 4.40
N GLN A 72 -16.57 -6.67 5.66
CA GLN A 72 -17.58 -5.87 6.37
C GLN A 72 -17.79 -4.51 5.68
N LYS A 73 -16.71 -3.82 5.31
CA LYS A 73 -16.78 -2.53 4.62
C LYS A 73 -17.41 -2.66 3.22
N ALA A 74 -17.07 -3.70 2.46
CA ALA A 74 -17.64 -3.98 1.15
C ALA A 74 -19.16 -4.22 1.26
N ALA A 75 -19.61 -5.01 2.24
CA ALA A 75 -21.03 -5.24 2.49
C ALA A 75 -21.77 -3.94 2.84
N ASN A 76 -21.18 -3.09 3.69
CA ASN A 76 -21.73 -1.78 4.05
C ASN A 76 -21.80 -0.81 2.84
N ALA A 77 -20.87 -0.92 1.91
CA ALA A 77 -20.85 -0.15 0.66
C ALA A 77 -21.75 -0.74 -0.44
N GLY A 78 -22.36 -1.92 -0.21
CA GLY A 78 -23.24 -2.58 -1.18
C GLY A 78 -22.48 -3.18 -2.37
N VAL A 79 -21.20 -3.47 -2.24
CA VAL A 79 -20.36 -4.08 -3.29
C VAL A 79 -19.84 -5.46 -2.85
N GLN A 80 -19.45 -6.29 -3.82
CA GLN A 80 -19.00 -7.65 -3.55
C GLN A 80 -17.72 -7.98 -4.34
N PRO A 81 -16.58 -7.32 -4.05
CA PRO A 81 -15.31 -7.73 -4.64
C PRO A 81 -14.93 -9.13 -4.14
N VAL A 82 -14.16 -9.85 -4.95
CA VAL A 82 -13.56 -11.11 -4.52
C VAL A 82 -12.38 -10.77 -3.61
N LEU A 83 -12.36 -11.33 -2.40
CA LEU A 83 -11.31 -11.08 -1.40
C LEU A 83 -10.71 -12.43 -0.97
N GLU A 84 -9.42 -12.61 -1.23
CA GLU A 84 -8.71 -13.89 -1.02
C GLU A 84 -7.52 -13.73 -0.09
N LEU A 85 -7.33 -14.73 0.78
CA LEU A 85 -6.13 -14.83 1.60
C LEU A 85 -4.98 -15.37 0.74
N GLY A 86 -3.89 -14.63 0.66
CA GLY A 86 -2.72 -15.04 -0.12
C GLY A 86 -1.53 -14.10 0.08
N ASP A 87 -0.37 -14.57 -0.34
CA ASP A 87 0.87 -13.80 -0.32
C ASP A 87 1.21 -13.39 -1.77
N MET A 88 1.61 -12.15 -1.97
CA MET A 88 1.96 -11.65 -3.31
C MET A 88 3.16 -12.37 -3.94
N ARG A 89 3.92 -13.13 -3.16
CA ARG A 89 5.08 -13.91 -3.62
C ARG A 89 4.71 -15.25 -4.25
N ASP A 90 3.54 -15.81 -3.90
CA ASP A 90 3.19 -17.19 -4.29
C ASP A 90 1.71 -17.43 -4.64
N PHE A 91 0.89 -16.36 -4.73
CA PHE A 91 -0.52 -16.52 -5.09
C PHE A 91 -0.71 -17.23 -6.44
N ALA A 92 -1.83 -17.94 -6.60
CA ALA A 92 -2.19 -18.62 -7.83
C ALA A 92 -3.70 -18.50 -8.07
N LEU A 93 -4.06 -17.79 -9.15
CA LEU A 93 -5.43 -17.62 -9.59
C LEU A 93 -5.57 -18.18 -11.00
N ASP A 94 -6.67 -18.91 -11.27
CA ASP A 94 -6.94 -19.50 -12.59
C ASP A 94 -7.50 -18.47 -13.59
N ARG A 95 -6.91 -17.26 -13.58
CA ARG A 95 -7.30 -16.16 -14.47
C ARG A 95 -6.18 -15.15 -14.66
N GLN A 96 -6.31 -14.35 -15.71
CA GLN A 96 -5.43 -13.23 -15.99
C GLN A 96 -6.15 -11.89 -15.79
N PHE A 97 -5.36 -10.83 -15.56
CA PHE A 97 -5.82 -9.50 -15.22
C PHE A 97 -5.31 -8.47 -16.23
N SER A 98 -6.15 -7.52 -16.59
CA SER A 98 -5.74 -6.40 -17.45
C SER A 98 -4.95 -5.36 -16.67
N LEU A 99 -5.11 -5.34 -15.35
CA LEU A 99 -4.40 -4.44 -14.45
C LEU A 99 -4.08 -5.15 -13.13
N VAL A 100 -2.83 -5.10 -12.71
CA VAL A 100 -2.41 -5.46 -11.34
C VAL A 100 -1.98 -4.18 -10.65
N ILE A 101 -2.48 -3.92 -9.45
CA ILE A 101 -2.12 -2.75 -8.63
C ILE A 101 -1.55 -3.18 -7.28
N ILE A 102 -0.56 -2.43 -6.80
CA ILE A 102 0.00 -2.56 -5.45
C ILE A 102 0.05 -1.16 -4.82
N PRO A 103 -1.08 -0.69 -4.26
CA PRO A 103 -1.16 0.62 -3.66
C PRO A 103 -0.37 0.74 -2.35
N PHE A 104 -0.20 2.00 -1.93
CA PHE A 104 0.25 2.36 -0.59
C PHE A 104 1.57 1.70 -0.17
N ARG A 105 2.49 1.55 -1.14
CA ARG A 105 3.86 1.06 -0.87
C ARG A 105 3.94 -0.39 -0.38
N SER A 106 2.87 -1.19 -0.53
CA SER A 106 2.85 -2.59 -0.07
C SER A 106 3.98 -3.43 -0.66
N PHE A 107 4.46 -3.09 -1.87
CA PHE A 107 5.63 -3.74 -2.48
C PHE A 107 6.92 -3.56 -1.66
N LEU A 108 7.06 -2.44 -0.96
CA LEU A 108 8.23 -2.16 -0.11
C LEU A 108 8.24 -2.98 1.19
N GLY A 109 7.15 -3.67 1.52
CA GLY A 109 7.11 -4.68 2.59
C GLY A 109 7.85 -5.98 2.23
N LEU A 110 8.23 -6.16 0.96
CA LEU A 110 9.08 -7.28 0.53
C LEU A 110 10.55 -6.96 0.81
N MET A 111 11.04 -7.42 1.94
CA MET A 111 12.36 -7.05 2.48
C MET A 111 13.52 -7.65 1.69
N ALA A 112 13.39 -8.88 1.18
CA ALA A 112 14.41 -9.55 0.39
C ALA A 112 14.21 -9.29 -1.11
N VAL A 113 15.31 -9.17 -1.85
CA VAL A 113 15.27 -9.01 -3.32
C VAL A 113 14.63 -10.23 -3.98
N GLU A 114 14.86 -11.42 -3.43
CA GLU A 114 14.28 -12.68 -3.87
C GLU A 114 12.76 -12.67 -3.75
N ASP A 115 12.21 -12.08 -2.68
CA ASP A 115 10.77 -11.91 -2.48
C ASP A 115 10.17 -10.95 -3.50
N GLN A 116 10.87 -9.84 -3.78
CA GLN A 116 10.46 -8.88 -4.82
C GLN A 116 10.42 -9.52 -6.20
N ILE A 117 11.44 -10.32 -6.54
CA ILE A 117 11.49 -11.08 -7.81
C ILE A 117 10.35 -12.09 -7.87
N ALA A 118 10.12 -12.87 -6.79
CA ALA A 118 9.04 -13.84 -6.72
C ALA A 118 7.67 -13.19 -6.95
N ALA A 119 7.41 -12.04 -6.31
CA ALA A 119 6.18 -11.29 -6.51
C ALA A 119 6.02 -10.80 -7.96
N LEU A 120 7.07 -10.24 -8.57
CA LEU A 120 7.05 -9.79 -9.96
C LEU A 120 6.85 -10.96 -10.94
N ASP A 121 7.44 -12.11 -10.69
CA ASP A 121 7.24 -13.32 -11.51
C ASP A 121 5.77 -13.82 -11.40
N ARG A 122 5.18 -13.79 -10.20
CA ARG A 122 3.77 -14.14 -10.02
C ARG A 122 2.85 -13.16 -10.74
N ILE A 123 3.11 -11.86 -10.62
CA ILE A 123 2.38 -10.81 -11.33
C ILE A 123 2.46 -11.03 -12.84
N LYS A 124 3.66 -11.28 -13.36
CA LYS A 124 3.88 -11.56 -14.78
C LYS A 124 3.04 -12.73 -15.30
N CYS A 125 2.94 -13.81 -14.53
CA CYS A 125 2.12 -14.98 -14.90
C CYS A 125 0.61 -14.68 -14.93
N HIS A 126 0.16 -13.67 -14.18
CA HIS A 126 -1.25 -13.32 -14.04
C HIS A 126 -1.67 -12.09 -14.87
N LEU A 127 -0.74 -11.39 -15.52
CA LEU A 127 -1.07 -10.31 -16.43
C LEU A 127 -1.55 -10.88 -17.78
N ALA A 128 -2.67 -10.37 -18.27
CA ALA A 128 -3.15 -10.62 -19.62
C ALA A 128 -2.20 -9.98 -20.65
N PRO A 129 -2.20 -10.44 -21.91
CA PRO A 129 -1.46 -9.77 -22.96
C PRO A 129 -1.81 -8.28 -23.05
N GLY A 130 -0.81 -7.40 -22.92
CA GLY A 130 -1.00 -5.94 -22.88
C GLY A 130 -1.45 -5.39 -21.53
N GLY A 131 -1.64 -6.25 -20.52
CA GLY A 131 -1.96 -5.84 -19.16
C GLY A 131 -0.81 -5.06 -18.50
N LYS A 132 -1.16 -4.26 -17.48
CA LYS A 132 -0.23 -3.36 -16.80
C LYS A 132 -0.12 -3.70 -15.32
N LEU A 133 1.08 -3.46 -14.78
CA LEU A 133 1.36 -3.40 -13.35
C LEU A 133 1.47 -1.92 -12.96
N ILE A 134 0.81 -1.52 -11.86
CA ILE A 134 0.99 -0.20 -11.25
C ILE A 134 1.28 -0.38 -9.77
N PHE A 135 2.38 0.20 -9.29
CA PHE A 135 2.69 0.23 -7.87
C PHE A 135 3.33 1.56 -7.48
N SER A 136 3.20 1.93 -6.21
CA SER A 136 3.81 3.14 -5.68
C SER A 136 4.94 2.84 -4.69
N ALA A 137 5.95 3.71 -4.70
CA ALA A 137 7.03 3.76 -3.74
C ALA A 137 7.31 5.23 -3.40
N PHE A 138 7.71 5.52 -2.16
CA PHE A 138 8.13 6.88 -1.82
C PHE A 138 9.54 7.16 -2.35
N VAL A 139 9.84 8.43 -2.56
CA VAL A 139 11.20 8.89 -2.88
C VAL A 139 12.02 8.94 -1.59
N PRO A 140 13.13 8.19 -1.46
CA PRO A 140 13.97 8.25 -0.27
C PRO A 140 14.63 9.63 -0.15
N GLU A 141 14.27 10.38 0.89
CA GLU A 141 14.85 11.69 1.18
C GLU A 141 16.10 11.53 2.06
N LEU A 142 17.28 11.81 1.50
CA LEU A 142 18.56 11.60 2.17
C LEU A 142 18.68 12.32 3.52
N HIS A 143 18.06 13.50 3.68
CA HIS A 143 18.10 14.24 4.94
C HIS A 143 17.27 13.55 6.05
N ARG A 144 16.19 12.86 5.71
CA ARG A 144 15.39 12.08 6.67
C ARG A 144 16.04 10.75 7.05
N LEU A 145 16.94 10.26 6.19
CA LEU A 145 17.70 9.03 6.47
C LEU A 145 18.82 9.22 7.49
N GLY A 146 19.08 10.46 7.92
CA GLY A 146 20.11 10.81 8.91
C GLY A 146 19.56 11.40 10.21
N ASP A 147 18.24 11.40 10.40
CA ASP A 147 17.63 11.92 11.62
C ASP A 147 17.88 11.00 12.84
N ASP A 148 17.90 11.61 14.03
CA ASP A 148 18.15 10.92 15.31
C ASP A 148 17.14 9.77 15.52
N GLU A 149 17.64 8.55 15.62
CA GLU A 149 16.84 7.31 15.80
C GLU A 149 15.94 7.33 17.05
N ASP A 150 16.28 8.16 18.04
CA ASP A 150 15.54 8.26 19.31
C ASP A 150 14.45 9.33 19.32
N SER A 151 14.29 10.10 18.24
CA SER A 151 13.33 11.20 18.22
C SER A 151 11.92 10.70 17.93
N THR A 152 10.96 11.10 18.78
CA THR A 152 9.53 10.87 18.56
C THR A 152 8.91 12.12 17.96
N TYR A 153 8.32 11.99 16.80
CA TYR A 153 7.66 13.10 16.11
C TYR A 153 6.14 12.98 16.25
N HIS A 154 5.49 14.09 16.59
CA HIS A 154 4.06 14.21 16.43
C HIS A 154 3.75 14.15 14.94
N LEU A 155 3.00 13.13 14.54
CA LEU A 155 2.63 12.94 13.15
C LEU A 155 1.30 13.66 12.84
N ARG A 156 0.26 13.41 13.66
CA ARG A 156 -1.07 13.94 13.42
C ARG A 156 -2.01 13.76 14.61
N ASP A 157 -2.96 14.69 14.74
CA ASP A 157 -4.19 14.50 15.51
C ASP A 157 -5.24 13.82 14.62
N LEU A 158 -5.86 12.79 15.13
CA LEU A 158 -6.88 12.01 14.42
C LEU A 158 -8.22 12.15 15.14
N THR A 159 -9.30 12.18 14.36
CA THR A 159 -10.66 12.07 14.87
C THR A 159 -11.37 10.96 14.10
N ASP A 160 -11.85 9.96 14.80
CA ASP A 160 -12.67 8.91 14.22
C ASP A 160 -14.00 9.51 13.76
N PRO A 161 -14.31 9.47 12.46
CA PRO A 161 -15.52 10.09 11.92
C PRO A 161 -16.82 9.42 12.39
N GLN A 162 -16.76 8.17 12.86
CA GLN A 162 -17.93 7.41 13.31
C GLN A 162 -18.25 7.67 14.78
N THR A 163 -17.21 7.71 15.61
CA THR A 163 -17.37 7.81 17.08
C THR A 163 -17.08 9.21 17.61
N GLY A 164 -16.40 10.06 16.86
CA GLY A 164 -15.88 11.35 17.32
C GLY A 164 -14.69 11.23 18.28
N SER A 165 -14.17 10.02 18.50
CA SER A 165 -13.02 9.78 19.38
C SER A 165 -11.78 10.45 18.84
N ARG A 166 -11.05 11.14 19.72
CA ARG A 166 -9.80 11.82 19.37
C ARG A 166 -8.59 10.96 19.73
N SER A 167 -7.58 11.01 18.88
CA SER A 167 -6.31 10.31 19.09
C SER A 167 -5.14 11.16 18.64
N VAL A 168 -3.98 10.97 19.26
CA VAL A 168 -2.72 11.56 18.85
C VAL A 168 -1.84 10.45 18.28
N LEU A 169 -1.40 10.61 17.05
CA LEU A 169 -0.49 9.71 16.38
C LEU A 169 0.92 10.31 16.38
N SER A 170 1.88 9.56 16.89
CA SER A 170 3.30 9.90 16.86
C SER A 170 4.10 8.78 16.23
N GLN A 171 5.27 9.12 15.70
CA GLN A 171 6.14 8.19 14.99
C GLN A 171 7.58 8.30 15.46
N GLN A 172 8.25 7.16 15.56
CA GLN A 172 9.70 7.02 15.61
C GLN A 172 10.16 6.24 14.37
N THR A 173 11.31 6.58 13.84
CA THR A 173 11.93 5.89 12.71
C THR A 173 13.38 5.59 13.03
N ALA A 174 13.82 4.37 12.67
CA ALA A 174 15.21 4.00 12.64
C ALA A 174 15.58 3.56 11.21
N VAL A 175 16.72 4.01 10.72
CA VAL A 175 17.14 3.74 9.33
C VAL A 175 18.40 2.91 9.32
N ASP A 176 18.32 1.71 8.76
CA ASP A 176 19.47 0.91 8.37
C ASP A 176 19.82 1.23 6.90
N SER A 177 20.76 2.15 6.73
CA SER A 177 21.19 2.56 5.39
C SER A 177 22.02 1.50 4.65
N TYR A 178 22.60 0.56 5.37
CA TYR A 178 23.35 -0.56 4.75
C TYR A 178 22.40 -1.56 4.11
N ASN A 179 21.31 -1.92 4.80
CA ASN A 179 20.31 -2.85 4.30
C ASN A 179 19.14 -2.17 3.60
N GLN A 180 19.13 -0.83 3.54
CA GLN A 180 18.04 -0.02 2.99
C GLN A 180 16.67 -0.32 3.63
N VAL A 181 16.65 -0.38 4.95
CA VAL A 181 15.46 -0.68 5.75
C VAL A 181 15.10 0.52 6.62
N ILE A 182 13.81 0.82 6.70
CA ILE A 182 13.25 1.77 7.66
C ILE A 182 12.38 0.97 8.62
N ALA A 183 12.76 0.95 9.89
CA ALA A 183 11.92 0.48 10.98
C ALA A 183 11.07 1.65 11.48
N VAL A 184 9.75 1.47 11.52
CA VAL A 184 8.79 2.48 11.97
C VAL A 184 8.07 1.97 13.21
N ARG A 185 8.05 2.81 14.25
CA ARG A 185 7.24 2.60 15.44
C ARG A 185 6.23 3.71 15.55
N LEU A 186 4.95 3.38 15.37
CA LEU A 186 3.84 4.28 15.60
C LEU A 186 3.36 4.14 17.05
N SER A 187 3.02 5.26 17.69
CA SER A 187 2.28 5.26 18.94
C SER A 187 0.96 6.00 18.76
N LEU A 188 -0.15 5.33 19.10
CA LEU A 188 -1.49 5.89 19.08
C LEU A 188 -1.97 6.11 20.49
N GLU A 189 -2.19 7.36 20.88
CA GLU A 189 -2.77 7.77 22.16
C GLU A 189 -4.23 8.15 21.97
N GLN A 190 -5.15 7.37 22.52
CA GLN A 190 -6.58 7.67 22.49
C GLN A 190 -6.93 8.58 23.67
N LEU A 191 -7.70 9.63 23.40
CA LEU A 191 -8.05 10.65 24.37
C LEU A 191 -9.53 10.53 24.77
N ASP A 192 -9.81 10.83 26.05
CA ASP A 192 -11.18 11.06 26.49
C ASP A 192 -11.68 12.48 26.12
N PHE A 193 -12.90 12.80 26.54
CA PHE A 193 -13.52 14.10 26.27
C PHE A 193 -12.81 15.28 26.97
N LYS A 194 -11.97 15.01 27.99
CA LYS A 194 -11.14 16.02 28.69
C LYS A 194 -9.77 16.20 28.02
N GLY A 195 -9.40 15.33 27.08
CA GLY A 195 -8.09 15.30 26.48
C GLY A 195 -7.06 14.49 27.28
N GLU A 196 -7.50 13.65 28.24
CA GLU A 196 -6.61 12.76 28.98
C GLU A 196 -6.41 11.44 28.19
N VAL A 197 -5.19 10.90 28.22
CA VAL A 197 -4.87 9.64 27.55
C VAL A 197 -5.50 8.47 28.29
N VAL A 198 -6.44 7.80 27.64
CA VAL A 198 -7.14 6.61 28.20
C VAL A 198 -6.55 5.29 27.71
N ARG A 199 -5.90 5.30 26.55
CA ARG A 199 -5.21 4.12 25.99
C ARG A 199 -4.03 4.59 25.15
N LYS A 200 -2.91 3.85 25.25
CA LYS A 200 -1.75 4.00 24.38
C LYS A 200 -1.41 2.64 23.79
N SER A 201 -1.24 2.58 22.47
CA SER A 201 -0.82 1.39 21.75
C SER A 201 0.38 1.70 20.85
N TYR A 202 1.18 0.68 20.61
CA TYR A 202 2.34 0.75 19.73
C TYR A 202 2.19 -0.23 18.58
N HIS A 203 2.62 0.20 17.40
CA HIS A 203 2.62 -0.61 16.19
C HIS A 203 3.96 -0.44 15.50
N GLU A 204 4.59 -1.54 15.18
CA GLU A 204 5.91 -1.58 14.58
C GLU A 204 5.84 -2.29 13.24
N TYR A 205 6.51 -1.75 12.27
CA TYR A 205 6.67 -2.39 10.97
C TYR A 205 7.99 -1.96 10.35
N GLU A 206 8.46 -2.75 9.41
CA GLU A 206 9.63 -2.45 8.61
C GLU A 206 9.24 -2.36 7.16
N MET A 207 9.92 -1.50 6.43
CA MET A 207 9.83 -1.43 4.99
C MET A 207 11.21 -1.24 4.39
N ARG A 208 11.42 -1.82 3.22
CA ARG A 208 12.58 -1.53 2.41
C ARG A 208 12.36 -0.21 1.67
N TYR A 209 13.39 0.62 1.52
CA TYR A 209 13.35 1.70 0.57
C TYR A 209 14.24 1.39 -0.64
N ALA A 210 13.87 1.92 -1.79
CA ALA A 210 14.62 1.71 -3.02
C ALA A 210 14.67 3.03 -3.81
N TYR A 211 15.78 3.24 -4.49
CA TYR A 211 15.93 4.37 -5.40
C TYR A 211 15.35 4.08 -6.78
N ARG A 212 15.09 5.13 -7.56
CA ARG A 212 14.51 5.04 -8.89
C ARG A 212 15.18 3.96 -9.76
N TYR A 213 16.49 4.02 -9.90
CA TYR A 213 17.20 3.11 -10.81
C TYR A 213 17.27 1.67 -10.32
N GLU A 214 17.16 1.44 -9.01
CA GLU A 214 17.05 0.07 -8.47
C GLU A 214 15.75 -0.59 -8.92
N LEU A 215 14.61 0.14 -8.79
CA LEU A 215 13.32 -0.37 -9.22
C LEU A 215 13.23 -0.51 -10.73
N ASP A 216 13.81 0.41 -11.50
CA ASP A 216 13.91 0.32 -12.96
C ASP A 216 14.68 -0.94 -13.39
N HIS A 217 15.86 -1.17 -12.81
CA HIS A 217 16.65 -2.37 -13.10
C HIS A 217 15.97 -3.66 -12.59
N LEU A 218 15.28 -3.63 -11.46
CA LEU A 218 14.53 -4.78 -10.95
C LEU A 218 13.40 -5.17 -11.91
N LEU A 219 12.61 -4.19 -12.37
CA LEU A 219 11.55 -4.39 -13.34
C LEU A 219 12.10 -4.97 -14.66
N ALA A 220 13.15 -4.37 -15.20
CA ALA A 220 13.80 -4.83 -16.43
C ALA A 220 14.34 -6.28 -16.27
N ARG A 221 14.97 -6.60 -15.14
CA ARG A 221 15.47 -7.95 -14.82
C ARG A 221 14.34 -8.98 -14.79
N CYS A 222 13.15 -8.62 -14.30
CA CYS A 222 11.98 -9.50 -14.26
C CYS A 222 11.19 -9.54 -15.57
N GLY A 223 11.65 -8.83 -16.62
CA GLY A 223 11.03 -8.82 -17.93
C GLY A 223 9.85 -7.88 -18.06
N PHE A 224 9.90 -6.76 -17.34
CA PHE A 224 8.97 -5.65 -17.48
C PHE A 224 9.62 -4.47 -18.19
N GLU A 225 8.83 -3.75 -18.97
CA GLU A 225 9.16 -2.45 -19.54
C GLU A 225 8.39 -1.37 -18.78
N VAL A 226 9.08 -0.35 -18.29
CA VAL A 226 8.44 0.82 -17.68
C VAL A 226 7.81 1.66 -18.78
N VAL A 227 6.50 1.88 -18.72
CA VAL A 227 5.73 2.65 -19.70
C VAL A 227 5.61 4.10 -19.25
N ASP A 228 5.33 4.32 -17.97
CA ASP A 228 5.21 5.63 -17.34
C ASP A 228 5.81 5.60 -15.93
N LEU A 229 6.30 6.73 -15.47
CA LEU A 229 6.70 6.98 -14.11
C LEU A 229 6.15 8.34 -13.67
N TYR A 230 5.15 8.33 -12.76
CA TYR A 230 4.56 9.55 -12.24
C TYR A 230 5.15 9.92 -10.89
N GLY A 231 5.20 11.21 -10.60
CA GLY A 231 5.67 11.80 -9.35
C GLY A 231 4.55 12.13 -8.36
N SER A 232 3.30 12.08 -8.84
CA SER A 232 2.09 12.33 -8.05
C SER A 232 0.91 11.50 -8.54
N PHE A 233 -0.12 11.35 -7.72
CA PHE A 233 -1.37 10.67 -8.09
C PHE A 233 -2.25 11.52 -9.03
N ASP A 234 -1.88 12.76 -9.32
CA ASP A 234 -2.48 13.58 -10.37
C ASP A 234 -1.87 13.30 -11.76
N SER A 235 -1.06 12.23 -11.85
CA SER A 235 -0.37 11.81 -13.08
C SER A 235 0.66 12.83 -13.61
N GLU A 236 1.23 13.64 -12.73
CA GLU A 236 2.37 14.48 -13.09
C GLU A 236 3.62 13.62 -13.33
N GLU A 237 4.41 13.96 -14.34
CA GLU A 237 5.64 13.24 -14.64
C GLU A 237 6.63 13.31 -13.46
N PHE A 238 7.33 12.20 -13.20
CA PHE A 238 8.31 12.12 -12.11
C PHE A 238 9.47 13.09 -12.35
N GLY A 239 9.74 13.93 -11.34
CA GLY A 239 10.76 14.98 -11.39
C GLY A 239 11.49 15.17 -10.06
N PRO A 240 12.38 16.18 -9.98
CA PRO A 240 13.22 16.41 -8.79
C PRO A 240 12.46 16.69 -7.49
N GLU A 241 11.25 17.24 -7.58
CA GLU A 241 10.41 17.62 -6.43
C GLU A 241 9.36 16.57 -6.10
N SER A 242 9.38 15.41 -6.79
CA SER A 242 8.40 14.35 -6.57
C SER A 242 8.62 13.64 -5.24
N GLY A 243 7.55 13.46 -4.47
CA GLY A 243 7.56 12.69 -3.22
C GLY A 243 7.22 11.21 -3.39
N GLU A 244 6.63 10.85 -4.53
CA GLU A 244 6.25 9.48 -4.88
C GLU A 244 6.86 9.05 -6.20
N MET A 245 7.05 7.75 -6.35
CA MET A 245 7.36 7.06 -7.60
C MET A 245 6.20 6.12 -7.90
N ILE A 246 5.37 6.46 -8.88
CA ILE A 246 4.24 5.63 -9.29
C ILE A 246 4.61 4.98 -10.62
N TRP A 247 4.98 3.73 -10.53
CA TRP A 247 5.47 2.92 -11.64
C TRP A 247 4.32 2.34 -12.43
N VAL A 248 4.33 2.51 -13.74
CA VAL A 248 3.46 1.82 -14.68
C VAL A 248 4.32 0.98 -15.59
N ALA A 249 4.17 -0.35 -15.52
CA ALA A 249 4.97 -1.29 -16.28
C ALA A 249 4.10 -2.30 -17.02
N LYS A 250 4.61 -2.85 -18.10
CA LYS A 250 3.99 -3.96 -18.86
C LYS A 250 5.01 -5.08 -19.05
N VAL A 251 4.54 -6.28 -19.31
CA VAL A 251 5.39 -7.43 -19.68
C VAL A 251 5.95 -7.22 -21.08
N LEU A 252 7.27 -7.51 -21.28
CA LEU A 252 7.97 -7.47 -22.55
C LEU A 252 7.53 -8.60 -23.48
#